data_c3401a893bde80deca6988b81008a341
#
_entry.id   c3401a893bde80deca6988b81008a341
#
_cell.length_a   1.000
_cell.length_b   1.000
_cell.length_c   1.000
_cell.angle_alpha   90.00
_cell.angle_beta   90.00
_cell.angle_gamma   90.00
#
_symmetry.space_group_name_H-M   'P 1'
#
loop_
_entity.id
_entity.type
_entity.pdbx_description
1 polymer ?
#
loop_
_entity_poly.entity_id
_entity_poly.type
_entity_poly.pdbx_seq_one_letter_code
_entity_poly.pdbx_strand_id
1 'polypeptide(L)'
;DEFKEFRNNDKSAYKTIKTTLKSVLLNRDLVQPVVNNLVFEMNNLMIHSYQFIRLYVLNCYSNKIALPEIDDTFILYCIKTLGTRDNRGKKGGDTALLDKLEKFYLEEYQPTINHEKTNLKNTSFLLPYLATQIHTSLSNNAQEHFIQHFLRFINKTTTAITEDRSILFKLKHQLMSLDNETNEMFNEWKTTHLPNIFPQNIKKSIHYDVKVRPFDYLKGMLYMNEVLEKQESKLFQPLPLRTNIVPKHIILDTASLVSLFCPANKTDGIKKGELHKNLKENQHDIWNAFLNLNHKIFRNQHYQFHHQIQTDGVSCCLLFIRKDLKDKKWGARVPSIPEQDFYGIEDLSKEQLDTLKDRNIVGCDPGKHSLVYMMDKNGKKLQYTASQRKIEGYGKRNQRILLQEKKRNKIIEKETHLSVQNSKSVDYIKFKAYLVEKDKLNKQVGDFYQKETWRKMKFRQYSYGKKSIDNFLNKIQETFGSNILIGYGNWSRDTQMKHFMPTMNKGLRKQIHKRYDTITINEFNTSKKCCGCSNEMKHYRDKNNKEVYRLFVCSNCVSCLNKQNVFRTRDANSAVNIMNLTTCWIKNQTRPEEFICGAKASSFTCFGEETRKSKTIVVKAEVKR
;
A
#
# COMPACT_ATOMS: atom_id res chain seq x y z
N ASP A 1 4.01 -31.36 11.41
CA ASP A 1 3.76 -31.39 9.96
C ASP A 1 2.71 -30.39 9.49
N GLU A 2 1.68 -30.06 10.28
CA GLU A 2 0.66 -29.04 9.94
C GLU A 2 1.26 -27.63 9.72
N PHE A 3 2.25 -27.21 10.51
CA PHE A 3 2.96 -25.96 10.26
C PHE A 3 3.77 -25.98 8.95
N LYS A 4 4.28 -27.16 8.54
CA LYS A 4 4.94 -27.31 7.23
C LYS A 4 3.92 -27.30 6.11
N GLU A 5 2.77 -27.90 6.31
CA GLU A 5 1.68 -27.93 5.35
C GLU A 5 1.07 -26.53 5.18
N PHE A 6 0.90 -25.79 6.26
CA PHE A 6 0.47 -24.38 6.24
C PHE A 6 1.49 -23.47 5.53
N ARG A 7 2.79 -23.65 5.77
CA ARG A 7 3.87 -22.93 5.04
C ARG A 7 3.86 -23.24 3.54
N ASN A 8 3.51 -24.47 3.16
CA ASN A 8 3.42 -24.90 1.76
C ASN A 8 2.10 -24.51 1.09
N ASN A 9 1.06 -24.18 1.87
CA ASN A 9 -0.26 -23.78 1.38
C ASN A 9 -0.35 -22.29 0.97
N ASP A 10 0.72 -21.47 1.08
CA ASP A 10 0.79 -20.13 0.46
C ASP A 10 0.89 -20.26 -1.08
N LYS A 11 -0.06 -20.98 -1.67
CA LYS A 11 -0.21 -21.19 -3.11
C LYS A 11 -1.08 -20.08 -3.67
N SER A 12 -0.58 -18.83 -3.66
CA SER A 12 -1.27 -17.77 -4.38
C SER A 12 -1.42 -18.16 -5.85
N ALA A 13 -2.57 -17.84 -6.45
CA ALA A 13 -2.84 -18.15 -7.87
C ALA A 13 -1.75 -17.55 -8.78
N TYR A 14 -1.21 -16.41 -8.39
CA TYR A 14 -0.19 -15.70 -9.14
C TYR A 14 1.09 -15.49 -8.34
N LYS A 15 2.22 -15.51 -9.05
CA LYS A 15 3.55 -15.20 -8.51
C LYS A 15 4.25 -14.20 -9.42
N THR A 16 4.89 -13.20 -8.85
CA THR A 16 5.68 -12.21 -9.61
C THR A 16 7.15 -12.36 -9.30
N ILE A 17 7.97 -12.49 -10.35
CA ILE A 17 9.43 -12.53 -10.24
C ILE A 17 9.99 -11.26 -10.87
N LYS A 18 10.80 -10.51 -10.12
CA LYS A 18 11.41 -9.26 -10.59
C LYS A 18 12.89 -9.47 -10.95
N THR A 19 13.27 -9.05 -12.16
CA THR A 19 14.62 -9.11 -12.68
C THR A 19 14.97 -7.84 -13.46
N THR A 20 16.16 -7.77 -14.08
CA THR A 20 16.47 -6.70 -15.05
C THR A 20 15.87 -7.05 -16.41
N LEU A 21 15.32 -6.06 -17.09
CA LEU A 21 14.76 -6.27 -18.42
C LEU A 21 15.82 -6.84 -19.38
N LYS A 22 17.02 -6.29 -19.34
CA LYS A 22 18.16 -6.73 -20.18
C LYS A 22 18.56 -8.21 -20.02
N SER A 23 18.28 -8.83 -18.87
CA SER A 23 18.65 -10.24 -18.65
C SER A 23 17.74 -11.23 -19.34
N VAL A 24 16.54 -10.82 -19.71
CA VAL A 24 15.51 -11.69 -20.31
C VAL A 24 15.14 -11.33 -21.74
N LEU A 25 15.50 -10.13 -22.22
CA LEU A 25 15.24 -9.70 -23.60
C LEU A 25 16.13 -10.43 -24.62
N LEU A 26 15.50 -10.82 -25.73
CA LEU A 26 16.17 -11.05 -27.00
C LEU A 26 16.27 -9.73 -27.79
N ASN A 27 17.15 -9.64 -28.79
CA ASN A 27 17.27 -8.48 -29.68
C ASN A 27 17.28 -7.12 -28.94
N ARG A 28 18.11 -7.02 -27.93
CA ARG A 28 18.13 -5.89 -26.98
C ARG A 28 18.22 -4.53 -27.65
N ASP A 29 19.07 -4.41 -28.65
CA ASP A 29 19.36 -3.13 -29.30
C ASP A 29 18.16 -2.58 -30.10
N LEU A 30 17.29 -3.46 -30.59
CA LEU A 30 16.05 -3.08 -31.26
C LEU A 30 14.89 -2.84 -30.27
N VAL A 31 14.74 -3.70 -29.28
CA VAL A 31 13.57 -3.70 -28.38
C VAL A 31 13.71 -2.68 -27.27
N GLN A 32 14.89 -2.54 -26.67
CA GLN A 32 15.10 -1.68 -25.50
C GLN A 32 14.77 -0.20 -25.74
N PRO A 33 15.18 0.43 -26.86
CA PRO A 33 14.84 1.83 -27.14
C PRO A 33 13.34 2.04 -27.29
N VAL A 34 12.63 1.14 -27.99
CA VAL A 34 11.16 1.21 -28.18
C VAL A 34 10.44 1.12 -26.84
N VAL A 35 10.83 0.17 -25.99
CA VAL A 35 10.23 0.01 -24.64
C VAL A 35 10.54 1.23 -23.77
N ASN A 36 11.75 1.78 -23.83
CA ASN A 36 12.10 2.98 -23.05
C ASN A 36 11.25 4.18 -23.46
N ASN A 37 11.10 4.45 -24.75
CA ASN A 37 10.30 5.55 -25.25
C ASN A 37 8.82 5.38 -24.83
N LEU A 38 8.27 4.18 -25.04
CA LEU A 38 6.93 3.84 -24.63
C LEU A 38 6.69 4.05 -23.11
N VAL A 39 7.65 3.65 -22.28
CA VAL A 39 7.59 3.88 -20.83
C VAL A 39 7.51 5.37 -20.52
N PHE A 40 8.25 6.22 -21.21
CA PHE A 40 8.19 7.67 -20.99
C PHE A 40 6.85 8.26 -21.43
N GLU A 41 6.40 7.95 -22.64
CA GLU A 41 5.13 8.43 -23.19
C GLU A 41 3.94 8.03 -22.31
N MET A 42 3.83 6.76 -21.94
CA MET A 42 2.74 6.28 -21.08
C MET A 42 2.79 6.86 -19.66
N ASN A 43 3.98 7.11 -19.13
CA ASN A 43 4.12 7.75 -17.82
C ASN A 43 3.77 9.24 -17.87
N ASN A 44 4.08 9.93 -18.95
CA ASN A 44 3.68 11.32 -19.15
C ASN A 44 2.16 11.41 -19.32
N LEU A 45 1.58 10.58 -20.18
CA LEU A 45 0.14 10.48 -20.37
C LEU A 45 -0.59 10.22 -19.04
N MET A 46 -0.05 9.35 -18.19
CA MET A 46 -0.63 9.08 -16.87
C MET A 46 -0.57 10.32 -15.95
N ILE A 47 0.52 11.11 -15.97
CA ILE A 47 0.62 12.35 -15.19
C ILE A 47 -0.49 13.31 -15.60
N HIS A 48 -0.64 13.55 -16.91
CA HIS A 48 -1.66 14.43 -17.45
C HIS A 48 -3.08 13.92 -17.20
N SER A 49 -3.29 12.59 -17.23
CA SER A 49 -4.59 11.99 -16.92
C SER A 49 -5.06 12.29 -15.50
N TYR A 50 -4.18 12.17 -14.50
CA TYR A 50 -4.51 12.55 -13.11
C TYR A 50 -4.84 14.03 -12.99
N GLN A 51 -4.11 14.90 -13.69
CA GLN A 51 -4.32 16.34 -13.68
C GLN A 51 -5.64 16.70 -14.37
N PHE A 52 -5.92 16.12 -15.53
CA PHE A 52 -7.12 16.35 -16.32
C PHE A 52 -8.38 15.90 -15.57
N ILE A 53 -8.39 14.66 -15.05
CA ILE A 53 -9.51 14.12 -14.25
C ILE A 53 -9.81 15.06 -13.08
N ARG A 54 -8.77 15.48 -12.35
CA ARG A 54 -8.98 16.34 -11.20
C ARG A 54 -9.47 17.73 -11.60
N LEU A 55 -8.93 18.31 -12.64
CA LEU A 55 -9.38 19.63 -13.12
C LEU A 55 -10.84 19.57 -13.57
N TYR A 56 -11.23 18.52 -14.30
CA TYR A 56 -12.60 18.31 -14.73
C TYR A 56 -13.57 18.15 -13.54
N VAL A 57 -13.21 17.34 -12.55
CA VAL A 57 -14.01 17.17 -11.33
C VAL A 57 -14.17 18.49 -10.57
N LEU A 58 -13.09 19.26 -10.44
CA LEU A 58 -13.15 20.58 -9.78
C LEU A 58 -13.98 21.58 -10.57
N ASN A 59 -13.95 21.55 -11.90
CA ASN A 59 -14.83 22.35 -12.74
C ASN A 59 -16.30 22.02 -12.49
N CYS A 60 -16.65 20.73 -12.48
CA CYS A 60 -18.00 20.29 -12.15
C CYS A 60 -18.42 20.74 -10.75
N TYR A 61 -17.54 20.57 -9.75
CA TYR A 61 -17.80 20.97 -8.37
C TYR A 61 -18.03 22.47 -8.21
N SER A 62 -17.15 23.30 -8.80
CA SER A 62 -17.25 24.78 -8.75
C SER A 62 -18.51 25.32 -9.42
N ASN A 63 -18.92 24.71 -10.54
CA ASN A 63 -20.12 25.10 -11.29
C ASN A 63 -21.39 24.42 -10.78
N LYS A 64 -21.35 23.67 -9.66
CA LYS A 64 -22.47 22.93 -9.08
C LYS A 64 -23.13 21.94 -10.05
N ILE A 65 -22.36 21.42 -11.00
CA ILE A 65 -22.76 20.35 -11.91
C ILE A 65 -22.55 19.00 -11.21
N ALA A 66 -23.38 18.02 -11.51
CA ALA A 66 -23.22 16.65 -10.98
C ALA A 66 -21.81 16.12 -11.30
N LEU A 67 -21.15 15.54 -10.28
CA LEU A 67 -19.83 14.94 -10.47
C LEU A 67 -19.96 13.72 -11.40
N PRO A 68 -18.95 13.46 -12.26
CA PRO A 68 -18.94 12.27 -13.09
C PRO A 68 -18.85 11.01 -12.23
N GLU A 69 -19.43 9.91 -12.69
CA GLU A 69 -19.16 8.59 -12.15
C GLU A 69 -17.72 8.20 -12.51
N ILE A 70 -16.88 8.02 -11.48
CA ILE A 70 -15.46 7.69 -11.69
C ILE A 70 -15.30 6.17 -11.77
N ASP A 71 -15.48 5.64 -12.95
CA ASP A 71 -15.24 4.23 -13.31
C ASP A 71 -14.05 4.07 -14.27
N ASP A 72 -13.72 2.84 -14.61
CA ASP A 72 -12.66 2.54 -15.58
C ASP A 72 -12.97 3.14 -16.96
N THR A 73 -14.24 3.26 -17.34
CA THR A 73 -14.70 3.78 -18.64
C THR A 73 -14.49 5.29 -18.72
N PHE A 74 -14.94 6.03 -17.72
CA PHE A 74 -14.70 7.48 -17.62
C PHE A 74 -13.21 7.81 -17.68
N ILE A 75 -12.40 7.09 -16.87
CA ILE A 75 -10.95 7.31 -16.85
C ILE A 75 -10.33 6.98 -18.21
N LEU A 76 -10.76 5.90 -18.87
CA LEU A 76 -10.29 5.56 -20.20
C LEU A 76 -10.62 6.64 -21.23
N TYR A 77 -11.78 7.26 -21.14
CA TYR A 77 -12.15 8.37 -22.02
C TYR A 77 -11.31 9.63 -21.72
N CYS A 78 -11.05 9.94 -20.47
CA CYS A 78 -10.10 11.01 -20.11
C CYS A 78 -8.70 10.77 -20.71
N ILE A 79 -8.19 9.53 -20.64
CA ILE A 79 -6.90 9.16 -21.25
C ILE A 79 -6.95 9.33 -22.77
N LYS A 80 -8.02 8.87 -23.44
CA LYS A 80 -8.18 8.97 -24.89
C LYS A 80 -8.28 10.43 -25.37
N THR A 81 -8.89 11.31 -24.59
CA THR A 81 -8.98 12.74 -24.89
C THR A 81 -7.61 13.42 -24.92
N LEU A 82 -6.68 12.96 -24.05
CA LEU A 82 -5.30 13.47 -23.99
C LEU A 82 -4.39 12.92 -25.09
N GLY A 83 -4.88 12.01 -25.93
CA GLY A 83 -4.11 11.43 -27.03
C GLY A 83 -4.68 11.73 -28.41
N THR A 84 -3.85 11.54 -29.45
CA THR A 84 -4.30 11.61 -30.83
C THR A 84 -5.14 10.39 -31.14
N ARG A 85 -6.31 10.60 -31.76
CA ARG A 85 -7.17 9.50 -32.22
C ARG A 85 -6.74 9.04 -33.60
N ASP A 86 -6.61 7.73 -33.77
CA ASP A 86 -6.57 7.15 -35.10
C ASP A 86 -8.02 7.04 -35.59
N ASN A 87 -8.41 7.84 -36.60
CA ASN A 87 -9.80 7.95 -37.12
C ASN A 87 -10.31 6.66 -37.77
N ARG A 88 -9.57 5.56 -37.72
CA ARG A 88 -9.88 4.28 -38.39
C ARG A 88 -10.72 3.30 -37.56
N GLY A 89 -11.10 3.64 -36.31
CA GLY A 89 -11.91 2.77 -35.45
C GLY A 89 -13.39 3.09 -35.51
N LYS A 90 -14.26 2.07 -35.49
CA LYS A 90 -15.71 2.24 -35.30
C LYS A 90 -15.98 3.11 -34.07
N LYS A 91 -16.83 4.13 -34.20
CA LYS A 91 -17.36 4.92 -33.09
C LYS A 91 -18.21 4.00 -32.19
N GLY A 92 -17.62 3.37 -31.22
CA GLY A 92 -18.32 2.60 -30.19
C GLY A 92 -18.10 3.25 -28.85
N GLY A 93 -19.15 3.38 -28.05
CA GLY A 93 -19.11 3.95 -26.71
C GLY A 93 -19.95 5.21 -26.55
N ASP A 94 -19.97 5.79 -25.35
CA ASP A 94 -20.69 7.03 -25.04
C ASP A 94 -20.00 8.23 -25.70
N THR A 95 -20.51 8.59 -26.89
CA THR A 95 -20.01 9.74 -27.68
C THR A 95 -20.28 11.05 -26.96
N ALA A 96 -21.41 11.17 -26.24
CA ALA A 96 -21.80 12.40 -25.55
C ALA A 96 -20.82 12.74 -24.40
N LEU A 97 -20.39 11.75 -23.62
CA LEU A 97 -19.36 11.97 -22.59
C LEU A 97 -18.02 12.36 -23.23
N LEU A 98 -17.66 11.67 -24.30
CA LEU A 98 -16.40 11.91 -24.99
C LEU A 98 -16.34 13.33 -25.59
N ASP A 99 -17.46 13.81 -26.17
CA ASP A 99 -17.56 15.17 -26.73
C ASP A 99 -17.49 16.23 -25.62
N LYS A 100 -18.10 15.99 -24.46
CA LYS A 100 -17.96 16.87 -23.27
C LYS A 100 -16.51 16.95 -22.81
N LEU A 101 -15.81 15.83 -22.73
CA LEU A 101 -14.40 15.79 -22.31
C LEU A 101 -13.50 16.47 -23.35
N GLU A 102 -13.75 16.29 -24.63
CA GLU A 102 -13.00 16.94 -25.71
C GLU A 102 -13.20 18.47 -25.68
N LYS A 103 -14.44 18.92 -25.50
CA LYS A 103 -14.75 20.34 -25.34
C LYS A 103 -13.99 20.94 -24.15
N PHE A 104 -14.06 20.28 -22.98
CA PHE A 104 -13.34 20.73 -21.77
C PHE A 104 -11.82 20.73 -21.97
N TYR A 105 -11.29 19.75 -22.73
CA TYR A 105 -9.86 19.71 -23.07
C TYR A 105 -9.46 20.95 -23.88
N LEU A 106 -10.19 21.31 -24.92
CA LEU A 106 -9.88 22.41 -25.82
C LEU A 106 -10.08 23.78 -25.15
N GLU A 107 -11.13 23.93 -24.35
CA GLU A 107 -11.48 25.22 -23.73
C GLU A 107 -10.68 25.48 -22.44
N GLU A 108 -10.34 24.44 -21.66
CA GLU A 108 -9.81 24.62 -20.31
C GLU A 108 -8.41 24.01 -20.13
N TYR A 109 -8.22 22.74 -20.47
CA TYR A 109 -6.98 22.05 -20.12
C TYR A 109 -5.81 22.40 -21.04
N GLN A 110 -6.03 22.32 -22.37
CA GLN A 110 -5.00 22.61 -23.36
C GLN A 110 -4.44 24.03 -23.21
N PRO A 111 -5.27 25.10 -23.15
CA PRO A 111 -4.75 26.46 -23.03
C PRO A 111 -4.08 26.73 -21.68
N THR A 112 -4.46 26.00 -20.61
CA THR A 112 -3.88 26.20 -19.29
C THR A 112 -2.39 25.85 -19.23
N ILE A 113 -1.95 24.76 -19.89
CA ILE A 113 -0.57 24.27 -19.82
C ILE A 113 0.09 24.10 -21.20
N ASN A 114 -0.56 24.56 -22.25
CA ASN A 114 -0.13 24.36 -23.64
C ASN A 114 0.18 22.86 -23.89
N HIS A 115 -0.82 21.99 -23.60
CA HIS A 115 -0.67 20.55 -23.69
C HIS A 115 -0.74 20.07 -25.15
N GLU A 116 0.23 19.26 -25.54
CA GLU A 116 0.21 18.54 -26.82
C GLU A 116 -0.30 17.12 -26.64
N LYS A 117 -1.22 16.69 -27.52
CA LYS A 117 -1.79 15.34 -27.44
C LYS A 117 -0.71 14.26 -27.68
N THR A 118 -0.68 13.27 -26.81
CA THR A 118 0.22 12.13 -26.92
C THR A 118 -0.16 11.26 -28.12
N ASN A 119 0.80 10.82 -28.92
CA ASN A 119 0.55 9.89 -30.02
C ASN A 119 0.20 8.50 -29.46
N LEU A 120 -1.05 8.05 -29.67
CA LEU A 120 -1.56 6.76 -29.21
C LEU A 120 -1.48 5.64 -30.27
N LYS A 121 -0.77 5.84 -31.38
CA LYS A 121 -0.61 4.82 -32.41
C LYS A 121 0.04 3.56 -31.82
N ASN A 122 -0.57 2.40 -32.05
CA ASN A 122 -0.14 1.09 -31.56
C ASN A 122 -0.16 0.90 -30.02
N THR A 123 -0.74 1.83 -29.24
CA THR A 123 -0.74 1.76 -27.76
C THR A 123 -2.13 1.48 -27.17
N SER A 124 -3.16 1.29 -28.00
CA SER A 124 -4.56 1.13 -27.56
C SER A 124 -4.75 0.02 -26.51
N PHE A 125 -3.99 -1.06 -26.58
CA PHE A 125 -4.05 -2.18 -25.63
C PHE A 125 -3.44 -1.85 -24.26
N LEU A 126 -2.66 -0.77 -24.15
CA LEU A 126 -2.08 -0.32 -22.88
C LEU A 126 -3.03 0.57 -22.07
N LEU A 127 -3.91 1.30 -22.75
CA LEU A 127 -4.75 2.32 -22.11
C LEU A 127 -5.68 1.76 -21.04
N PRO A 128 -6.33 0.58 -21.20
CA PRO A 128 -7.13 -0.02 -20.12
C PRO A 128 -6.32 -0.30 -18.86
N TYR A 129 -5.06 -0.74 -18.99
CA TYR A 129 -4.19 -0.95 -17.83
C TYR A 129 -3.87 0.34 -17.10
N LEU A 130 -3.68 1.45 -17.83
CA LEU A 130 -3.49 2.76 -17.23
C LEU A 130 -4.75 3.23 -16.52
N ALA A 131 -5.93 3.04 -17.12
CA ALA A 131 -7.22 3.38 -16.52
C ALA A 131 -7.43 2.63 -15.21
N THR A 132 -7.26 1.32 -15.18
CA THR A 132 -7.38 0.50 -13.97
C THR A 132 -6.36 0.91 -12.89
N GLN A 133 -5.14 1.29 -13.25
CA GLN A 133 -4.15 1.79 -12.28
C GLN A 133 -4.59 3.12 -11.65
N ILE A 134 -5.14 4.03 -12.44
CA ILE A 134 -5.67 5.32 -11.95
C ILE A 134 -6.87 5.06 -11.06
N HIS A 135 -7.86 4.31 -11.53
CA HIS A 135 -9.06 3.94 -10.77
C HIS A 135 -8.72 3.32 -9.41
N THR A 136 -7.85 2.32 -9.39
CA THR A 136 -7.39 1.68 -8.16
C THR A 136 -6.73 2.69 -7.20
N SER A 137 -5.92 3.61 -7.73
CA SER A 137 -5.25 4.62 -6.91
C SER A 137 -6.24 5.62 -6.30
N LEU A 138 -7.23 6.08 -7.07
CA LEU A 138 -8.26 7.01 -6.61
C LEU A 138 -9.18 6.34 -5.59
N SER A 139 -9.65 5.12 -5.88
CA SER A 139 -10.49 4.31 -5.01
C SER A 139 -9.80 4.03 -3.65
N ASN A 140 -8.56 3.54 -3.67
CA ASN A 140 -7.78 3.29 -2.47
C ASN A 140 -7.58 4.56 -1.62
N ASN A 141 -7.43 5.73 -2.25
CA ASN A 141 -7.28 6.98 -1.50
C ASN A 141 -8.52 7.27 -0.65
N ALA A 142 -9.71 7.13 -1.21
CA ALA A 142 -10.94 7.34 -0.46
C ALA A 142 -11.14 6.25 0.61
N GLN A 143 -10.97 4.97 0.27
CA GLN A 143 -11.13 3.84 1.18
C GLN A 143 -10.22 3.91 2.41
N GLU A 144 -8.97 4.31 2.23
CA GLU A 144 -7.95 4.30 3.29
C GLU A 144 -7.95 5.59 4.12
N HIS A 145 -8.40 6.71 3.56
CA HIS A 145 -8.18 8.01 4.19
C HIS A 145 -9.44 8.79 4.54
N PHE A 146 -10.61 8.48 3.96
CA PHE A 146 -11.82 9.24 4.21
C PHE A 146 -12.12 9.39 5.70
N ILE A 147 -12.14 8.30 6.45
CA ILE A 147 -12.47 8.32 7.88
C ILE A 147 -11.50 9.18 8.68
N GLN A 148 -10.19 9.07 8.40
CA GLN A 148 -9.19 9.90 9.08
C GLN A 148 -9.38 11.39 8.76
N HIS A 149 -9.75 11.72 7.52
CA HIS A 149 -10.03 13.09 7.11
C HIS A 149 -11.30 13.62 7.76
N PHE A 150 -12.35 12.80 7.83
CA PHE A 150 -13.61 13.15 8.51
C PHE A 150 -13.39 13.38 10.01
N LEU A 151 -12.73 12.48 10.72
CA LEU A 151 -12.43 12.66 12.15
C LEU A 151 -11.56 13.89 12.42
N ARG A 152 -10.66 14.22 11.49
CA ARG A 152 -9.88 15.45 11.57
C ARG A 152 -10.73 16.68 11.28
N PHE A 153 -11.63 16.62 10.31
CA PHE A 153 -12.57 17.68 10.00
C PHE A 153 -13.42 18.02 11.22
N ILE A 154 -14.03 17.04 11.89
CA ILE A 154 -14.74 17.24 13.16
C ILE A 154 -13.86 18.02 14.15
N ASN A 155 -12.63 17.55 14.42
CA ASN A 155 -11.73 18.23 15.35
C ASN A 155 -11.44 19.70 15.02
N LYS A 156 -11.51 20.09 13.74
CA LYS A 156 -11.17 21.44 13.31
C LYS A 156 -12.38 22.35 13.28
N THR A 157 -13.55 21.83 12.92
CA THR A 157 -14.75 22.63 12.77
C THR A 157 -15.58 22.73 14.06
N THR A 158 -15.35 21.86 15.04
CA THR A 158 -16.04 21.90 16.34
C THR A 158 -15.24 22.62 17.44
N THR A 159 -14.06 23.16 17.14
CA THR A 159 -13.21 23.85 18.14
C THR A 159 -13.91 25.08 18.74
N ALA A 160 -14.76 25.76 17.95
CA ALA A 160 -15.54 26.89 18.43
C ALA A 160 -16.72 26.48 19.36
N ILE A 161 -17.12 25.19 19.31
CA ILE A 161 -18.23 24.68 20.10
C ILE A 161 -17.72 24.12 21.45
N THR A 162 -16.64 23.32 21.42
CA THR A 162 -16.06 22.74 22.63
C THR A 162 -14.61 22.33 22.42
N GLU A 163 -13.79 22.50 23.47
CA GLU A 163 -12.43 21.96 23.55
C GLU A 163 -12.35 20.65 24.34
N ASP A 164 -13.46 20.21 24.98
CA ASP A 164 -13.50 18.99 25.74
C ASP A 164 -13.32 17.75 24.84
N ARG A 165 -12.19 17.08 25.04
CA ARG A 165 -11.84 15.87 24.28
C ARG A 165 -12.77 14.70 24.53
N SER A 166 -13.39 14.61 25.71
CA SER A 166 -14.32 13.54 26.06
C SER A 166 -15.61 13.69 25.27
N ILE A 167 -16.15 14.91 25.18
CA ILE A 167 -17.34 15.23 24.40
C ILE A 167 -17.08 14.99 22.91
N LEU A 168 -15.94 15.46 22.41
CA LEU A 168 -15.54 15.21 21.02
C LEU A 168 -15.33 13.73 20.70
N PHE A 169 -14.87 12.94 21.67
CA PHE A 169 -14.74 11.49 21.49
C PHE A 169 -16.12 10.83 21.36
N LYS A 170 -17.08 11.19 22.23
CA LYS A 170 -18.45 10.69 22.17
C LYS A 170 -19.12 11.05 20.84
N LEU A 171 -19.01 12.32 20.40
CA LEU A 171 -19.54 12.76 19.11
C LEU A 171 -19.00 11.92 17.93
N LYS A 172 -17.68 11.70 17.88
CA LYS A 172 -17.07 10.88 16.81
C LYS A 172 -17.57 9.46 16.83
N HIS A 173 -17.71 8.88 18.01
CA HIS A 173 -18.24 7.52 18.15
C HIS A 173 -19.68 7.44 17.64
N GLN A 174 -20.55 8.35 18.08
CA GLN A 174 -21.94 8.44 17.64
C GLN A 174 -22.06 8.61 16.12
N LEU A 175 -21.30 9.53 15.52
CA LEU A 175 -21.30 9.74 14.09
C LEU A 175 -20.80 8.52 13.30
N MET A 176 -19.83 7.77 13.84
CA MET A 176 -19.30 6.57 13.17
C MET A 176 -20.23 5.35 13.31
N SER A 177 -20.99 5.25 14.41
CA SER A 177 -21.97 4.19 14.63
C SER A 177 -23.32 4.48 13.97
N LEU A 178 -23.51 5.67 13.38
CA LEU A 178 -24.80 6.15 12.84
C LEU A 178 -25.89 6.21 13.93
N ASP A 179 -25.49 6.48 15.16
CA ASP A 179 -26.38 6.58 16.30
C ASP A 179 -27.10 7.92 16.30
N ASN A 180 -28.41 7.90 16.47
CA ASN A 180 -29.24 9.09 16.47
C ASN A 180 -29.28 9.83 17.83
N GLU A 181 -28.78 9.21 18.90
CA GLU A 181 -28.65 9.86 20.20
C GLU A 181 -27.53 10.90 20.15
N THR A 182 -27.91 12.16 20.10
CA THR A 182 -26.93 13.21 19.88
C THR A 182 -27.08 14.34 20.87
N ASN A 183 -25.94 14.82 21.36
CA ASN A 183 -25.88 16.03 22.17
C ASN A 183 -26.36 17.22 21.32
N GLU A 184 -27.38 17.93 21.79
CA GLU A 184 -28.03 19.07 21.11
C GLU A 184 -27.06 20.18 20.72
N MET A 185 -25.97 20.35 21.48
CA MET A 185 -24.89 21.29 21.22
C MET A 185 -24.35 21.21 19.79
N PHE A 186 -24.44 20.06 19.12
CA PHE A 186 -23.91 19.85 17.76
C PHE A 186 -24.98 19.81 16.67
N ASN A 187 -26.24 20.10 16.97
CA ASN A 187 -27.32 19.98 15.99
C ASN A 187 -27.12 20.91 14.78
N GLU A 188 -26.77 22.17 15.03
CA GLU A 188 -26.46 23.13 13.95
C GLU A 188 -25.27 22.67 13.10
N TRP A 189 -24.20 22.20 13.74
CA TRP A 189 -23.03 21.66 13.04
C TRP A 189 -23.40 20.45 12.17
N LYS A 190 -24.25 19.55 12.67
CA LYS A 190 -24.69 18.35 11.94
C LYS A 190 -25.56 18.71 10.75
N THR A 191 -26.56 19.54 10.92
CA THR A 191 -27.46 19.98 9.84
C THR A 191 -26.69 20.71 8.74
N THR A 192 -25.67 21.46 9.09
CA THR A 192 -24.82 22.20 8.13
C THR A 192 -23.88 21.28 7.36
N HIS A 193 -23.24 20.34 8.03
CA HIS A 193 -22.11 19.61 7.45
C HIS A 193 -22.43 18.21 6.95
N LEU A 194 -23.20 17.41 7.71
CA LEU A 194 -23.38 15.99 7.37
C LEU A 194 -24.05 15.74 6.01
N PRO A 195 -25.07 16.50 5.59
CA PRO A 195 -25.69 16.31 4.27
C PRO A 195 -24.73 16.57 3.10
N ASN A 196 -23.70 17.39 3.34
CA ASN A 196 -22.68 17.71 2.33
C ASN A 196 -21.51 16.71 2.32
N ILE A 197 -21.35 15.93 3.40
CA ILE A 197 -20.23 14.99 3.57
C ILE A 197 -20.62 13.57 3.18
N PHE A 198 -21.83 13.14 3.58
CA PHE A 198 -22.27 11.76 3.38
C PHE A 198 -23.23 11.61 2.20
N PRO A 199 -23.20 10.47 1.50
CA PRO A 199 -24.25 10.11 0.55
C PRO A 199 -25.58 9.88 1.29
N GLN A 200 -26.72 10.08 0.57
CA GLN A 200 -28.04 9.97 1.17
C GLN A 200 -28.33 8.61 1.83
N ASN A 201 -27.82 7.52 1.25
CA ASN A 201 -28.05 6.16 1.73
C ASN A 201 -26.73 5.46 2.07
N ILE A 202 -26.42 5.34 3.36
CA ILE A 202 -25.26 4.60 3.85
C ILE A 202 -25.63 3.13 4.07
N LYS A 203 -24.85 2.20 3.49
CA LYS A 203 -25.05 0.75 3.64
C LYS A 203 -24.29 0.23 4.86
N LYS A 204 -24.99 -0.39 5.81
CA LYS A 204 -24.46 -1.03 7.04
C LYS A 204 -23.73 -0.06 7.98
N SER A 205 -22.54 0.40 7.61
CA SER A 205 -21.72 1.34 8.39
C SER A 205 -20.87 2.18 7.45
N ILE A 206 -20.42 3.36 7.91
CA ILE A 206 -19.54 4.23 7.12
C ILE A 206 -18.26 3.49 6.70
N HIS A 207 -17.67 2.69 7.60
CA HIS A 207 -16.47 1.88 7.29
C HIS A 207 -16.69 0.88 6.17
N TYR A 208 -17.84 0.22 6.15
CA TYR A 208 -18.20 -0.72 5.10
C TYR A 208 -18.48 0.01 3.78
N ASP A 209 -19.32 1.04 3.86
CA ASP A 209 -19.82 1.75 2.69
C ASP A 209 -18.70 2.45 1.90
N VAL A 210 -17.78 3.13 2.58
CA VAL A 210 -16.58 3.74 1.96
C VAL A 210 -15.72 2.69 1.23
N LYS A 211 -15.64 1.46 1.75
CA LYS A 211 -14.89 0.38 1.09
C LYS A 211 -15.57 -0.13 -0.18
N VAL A 212 -16.89 -0.12 -0.21
CA VAL A 212 -17.67 -0.65 -1.34
C VAL A 212 -17.95 0.43 -2.38
N ARG A 213 -18.25 1.66 -1.93
CA ARG A 213 -18.62 2.80 -2.78
C ARG A 213 -17.75 4.04 -2.49
N PRO A 214 -16.42 3.97 -2.72
CA PRO A 214 -15.49 5.03 -2.31
C PRO A 214 -15.75 6.37 -3.01
N PHE A 215 -16.26 6.38 -4.23
CA PHE A 215 -16.49 7.60 -5.00
C PHE A 215 -17.77 8.35 -4.61
N ASP A 216 -18.74 7.69 -3.97
CA ASP A 216 -19.91 8.37 -3.40
C ASP A 216 -19.52 9.39 -2.32
N TYR A 217 -18.35 9.19 -1.71
CA TYR A 217 -17.78 10.07 -0.70
C TYR A 217 -16.88 11.19 -1.25
N LEU A 218 -16.67 11.22 -2.57
CA LEU A 218 -15.80 12.21 -3.19
C LEU A 218 -16.31 13.64 -3.00
N LYS A 219 -17.62 13.86 -3.20
CA LYS A 219 -18.24 15.18 -2.98
C LYS A 219 -18.01 15.66 -1.54
N GLY A 220 -18.16 14.76 -0.56
CA GLY A 220 -17.88 15.07 0.84
C GLY A 220 -16.43 15.40 1.11
N MET A 221 -15.48 14.72 0.44
CA MET A 221 -14.05 15.02 0.55
C MET A 221 -13.72 16.41 -0.02
N LEU A 222 -14.34 16.80 -1.13
CA LEU A 222 -14.18 18.14 -1.72
C LEU A 222 -14.75 19.19 -0.77
N TYR A 223 -15.97 19.00 -0.27
CA TYR A 223 -16.61 19.90 0.68
C TYR A 223 -15.78 20.10 1.96
N MET A 224 -15.32 19.01 2.59
CA MET A 224 -14.46 19.11 3.77
C MET A 224 -13.20 19.93 3.50
N ASN A 225 -12.58 19.77 2.34
CA ASN A 225 -11.40 20.56 1.97
C ASN A 225 -11.73 22.03 1.71
N GLU A 226 -12.86 22.33 1.09
CA GLU A 226 -13.32 23.70 0.88
C GLU A 226 -13.51 24.45 2.22
N VAL A 227 -14.19 23.81 3.18
CA VAL A 227 -14.37 24.39 4.53
C VAL A 227 -13.02 24.57 5.23
N LEU A 228 -12.13 23.57 5.16
CA LEU A 228 -10.80 23.66 5.75
C LEU A 228 -9.92 24.74 5.08
N GLU A 229 -10.08 24.96 3.78
CA GLU A 229 -9.35 26.00 3.04
C GLU A 229 -9.80 27.40 3.47
N LYS A 230 -11.12 27.62 3.63
CA LYS A 230 -11.68 28.86 4.18
C LYS A 230 -11.19 29.16 5.61
N GLN A 231 -10.90 28.12 6.39
CA GLN A 231 -10.34 28.25 7.74
C GLN A 231 -8.80 28.30 7.76
N GLU A 232 -8.12 28.44 6.64
CA GLU A 232 -6.66 28.39 6.51
C GLU A 232 -6.01 27.13 7.14
N SER A 233 -6.78 26.07 7.26
CA SER A 233 -6.33 24.82 7.85
C SER A 233 -5.61 23.94 6.83
N LYS A 234 -4.72 23.08 7.32
CA LYS A 234 -3.97 22.13 6.46
C LYS A 234 -4.90 21.26 5.64
N LEU A 235 -4.79 21.27 4.32
CA LEU A 235 -5.60 20.49 3.38
C LEU A 235 -5.10 19.04 3.22
N PHE A 236 -5.97 18.18 2.72
CA PHE A 236 -5.65 16.80 2.30
C PHE A 236 -5.92 16.61 0.79
N GLN A 237 -5.54 15.47 0.23
CA GLN A 237 -5.77 15.17 -1.19
C GLN A 237 -7.09 14.41 -1.38
N PRO A 238 -8.18 15.02 -1.87
CA PRO A 238 -9.41 14.29 -2.22
C PRO A 238 -9.19 13.40 -3.45
N LEU A 239 -8.52 13.93 -4.47
CA LEU A 239 -8.08 13.21 -5.66
C LEU A 239 -6.55 13.28 -5.75
N PRO A 240 -5.82 12.20 -5.51
CA PRO A 240 -4.36 12.21 -5.56
C PRO A 240 -3.84 12.49 -6.96
N LEU A 241 -2.70 13.17 -7.03
CA LEU A 241 -1.98 13.45 -8.26
C LEU A 241 -0.75 12.54 -8.36
N ARG A 242 -0.36 12.22 -9.58
CA ARG A 242 0.94 11.63 -9.82
C ARG A 242 2.00 12.71 -9.92
N THR A 243 2.65 13.02 -8.81
CA THR A 243 3.66 14.08 -8.73
C THR A 243 5.06 13.64 -9.14
N ASN A 244 5.36 12.33 -9.07
CA ASN A 244 6.68 11.78 -9.34
C ASN A 244 6.87 11.52 -10.84
N ILE A 245 7.83 12.22 -11.45
CA ILE A 245 8.17 12.16 -12.88
C ILE A 245 9.01 10.91 -13.21
N VAL A 246 9.75 10.35 -12.23
CA VAL A 246 10.54 9.12 -12.48
C VAL A 246 9.63 8.01 -12.99
N PRO A 247 9.89 7.47 -14.18
CA PRO A 247 9.02 6.48 -14.79
C PRO A 247 8.75 5.27 -13.89
N LYS A 248 7.49 4.83 -13.90
CA LYS A 248 7.04 3.60 -13.23
C LYS A 248 6.81 2.51 -14.28
N HIS A 249 6.59 1.30 -13.80
CA HIS A 249 6.28 0.15 -14.64
C HIS A 249 4.99 0.36 -15.43
N ILE A 250 5.03 0.02 -16.70
CA ILE A 250 3.86 -0.18 -17.57
C ILE A 250 3.64 -1.68 -17.76
N ILE A 251 2.42 -2.07 -18.09
CA ILE A 251 2.05 -3.48 -18.33
C ILE A 251 2.13 -3.73 -19.85
N LEU A 252 2.81 -4.81 -20.22
CA LEU A 252 2.84 -5.32 -21.59
C LEU A 252 2.30 -6.75 -21.59
N ASP A 253 1.29 -7.00 -22.42
CA ASP A 253 0.72 -8.31 -22.70
C ASP A 253 0.99 -8.73 -24.16
N THR A 254 0.48 -9.87 -24.56
CA THR A 254 0.69 -10.39 -25.92
C THR A 254 0.15 -9.44 -26.99
N ALA A 255 -1.05 -8.86 -26.79
CA ALA A 255 -1.66 -7.93 -27.74
C ALA A 255 -0.82 -6.65 -27.90
N SER A 256 -0.28 -6.15 -26.80
CA SER A 256 0.63 -5.01 -26.80
C SER A 256 1.90 -5.28 -27.61
N LEU A 257 2.50 -6.47 -27.45
CA LEU A 257 3.70 -6.85 -28.19
C LEU A 257 3.44 -6.92 -29.71
N VAL A 258 2.33 -7.55 -30.11
CA VAL A 258 1.94 -7.59 -31.53
C VAL A 258 1.71 -6.18 -32.07
N SER A 259 1.04 -5.32 -31.30
CA SER A 259 0.77 -3.96 -31.74
C SER A 259 2.02 -3.11 -31.91
N LEU A 260 3.01 -3.29 -31.04
CA LEU A 260 4.23 -2.48 -31.01
C LEU A 260 5.30 -2.96 -32.01
N PHE A 261 5.45 -4.27 -32.15
CA PHE A 261 6.61 -4.85 -32.84
C PHE A 261 6.27 -5.55 -34.18
N CYS A 262 4.98 -5.90 -34.42
CA CYS A 262 4.60 -6.45 -35.70
C CYS A 262 4.24 -5.34 -36.69
N PRO A 263 4.86 -5.29 -37.89
CA PRO A 263 4.53 -4.31 -38.91
C PRO A 263 3.13 -4.53 -39.44
N ALA A 264 2.47 -3.45 -39.90
CA ALA A 264 1.12 -3.51 -40.44
C ALA A 264 1.04 -4.30 -41.73
N ASN A 265 2.05 -4.16 -42.61
CA ASN A 265 2.19 -4.85 -43.87
C ASN A 265 3.46 -5.69 -43.85
N LYS A 266 3.31 -7.01 -43.97
CA LYS A 266 4.43 -7.91 -44.22
C LYS A 266 4.26 -8.54 -45.59
N THR A 267 5.33 -8.54 -46.38
CA THR A 267 5.43 -9.24 -47.65
C THR A 267 5.54 -10.75 -47.47
N ASP A 268 6.19 -11.19 -46.36
CA ASP A 268 6.39 -12.60 -46.02
C ASP A 268 5.99 -12.88 -44.56
N GLY A 269 4.83 -13.48 -44.32
CA GLY A 269 4.38 -13.95 -43.02
C GLY A 269 2.97 -13.53 -42.60
N ILE A 270 2.53 -13.94 -41.39
CA ILE A 270 1.20 -13.71 -40.84
C ILE A 270 0.94 -12.22 -40.67
N LYS A 271 -0.18 -11.72 -41.18
CA LYS A 271 -0.59 -10.31 -41.04
C LYS A 271 -0.86 -9.98 -39.56
N LYS A 272 -0.56 -8.73 -39.16
CA LYS A 272 -0.83 -8.23 -37.82
C LYS A 272 -2.25 -8.49 -37.33
N GLY A 273 -3.24 -8.34 -38.22
CA GLY A 273 -4.66 -8.59 -37.92
C GLY A 273 -4.97 -10.07 -37.66
N GLU A 274 -4.28 -11.00 -38.30
CA GLU A 274 -4.42 -12.45 -38.06
C GLU A 274 -3.79 -12.86 -36.75
N LEU A 275 -2.62 -12.29 -36.42
CA LEU A 275 -1.99 -12.49 -35.08
C LEU A 275 -2.91 -12.00 -33.96
N HIS A 276 -3.60 -10.87 -34.14
CA HIS A 276 -4.58 -10.39 -33.16
C HIS A 276 -5.81 -11.29 -33.01
N LYS A 277 -6.25 -11.95 -34.07
CA LYS A 277 -7.36 -12.92 -34.02
C LYS A 277 -6.96 -14.20 -33.27
N ASN A 278 -5.73 -14.66 -33.48
CA ASN A 278 -5.23 -15.95 -32.99
C ASN A 278 -4.14 -15.79 -31.88
N LEU A 279 -4.31 -14.78 -31.00
CA LEU A 279 -3.32 -14.46 -29.96
C LEU A 279 -2.99 -15.62 -29.03
N LYS A 280 -3.98 -16.47 -28.69
CA LYS A 280 -3.76 -17.60 -27.76
C LYS A 280 -2.89 -18.69 -28.38
N GLU A 281 -3.11 -18.99 -29.65
CA GLU A 281 -2.39 -20.02 -30.38
C GLU A 281 -0.92 -19.63 -30.59
N ASN A 282 -0.68 -18.37 -30.97
CA ASN A 282 0.65 -17.85 -31.27
C ASN A 282 1.35 -17.26 -30.03
N GLN A 283 0.75 -17.31 -28.86
CA GLN A 283 1.22 -16.62 -27.67
C GLN A 283 2.64 -17.01 -27.27
N HIS A 284 2.95 -18.30 -27.27
CA HIS A 284 4.27 -18.80 -26.89
C HIS A 284 5.35 -18.30 -27.84
N ASP A 285 5.11 -18.37 -29.15
CA ASP A 285 6.08 -18.00 -30.18
C ASP A 285 6.34 -16.48 -30.19
N ILE A 286 5.26 -15.67 -30.03
CA ILE A 286 5.39 -14.22 -29.87
C ILE A 286 6.31 -13.89 -28.69
N TRP A 287 6.09 -14.52 -27.53
CA TRP A 287 6.88 -14.27 -26.35
C TRP A 287 8.30 -14.84 -26.46
N ASN A 288 8.49 -15.98 -27.14
CA ASN A 288 9.81 -16.57 -27.39
C ASN A 288 10.65 -15.74 -28.38
N ALA A 289 10.00 -14.98 -29.26
CA ALA A 289 10.69 -13.99 -30.10
C ALA A 289 11.12 -12.73 -29.32
N PHE A 290 10.43 -12.42 -28.24
CA PHE A 290 10.66 -11.23 -27.41
C PHE A 290 11.57 -11.50 -26.21
N LEU A 291 11.33 -12.59 -25.49
CA LEU A 291 12.06 -13.00 -24.28
C LEU A 291 12.77 -14.34 -24.49
N ASN A 292 13.95 -14.49 -23.88
CA ASN A 292 14.61 -15.78 -23.77
C ASN A 292 13.87 -16.67 -22.74
N LEU A 293 12.83 -17.38 -23.20
CA LEU A 293 12.03 -18.27 -22.34
C LEU A 293 12.81 -19.48 -21.80
N ASN A 294 14.00 -19.80 -22.39
CA ASN A 294 14.88 -20.84 -21.90
C ASN A 294 15.69 -20.42 -20.67
N HIS A 295 15.67 -19.12 -20.31
CA HIS A 295 16.38 -18.63 -19.14
C HIS A 295 15.84 -19.27 -17.85
N LYS A 296 16.74 -19.60 -16.89
CA LYS A 296 16.41 -20.28 -15.63
C LYS A 296 15.26 -19.67 -14.83
N ILE A 297 14.99 -18.38 -15.00
CA ILE A 297 13.91 -17.66 -14.30
C ILE A 297 12.51 -18.18 -14.69
N PHE A 298 12.36 -18.74 -15.89
CA PHE A 298 11.10 -19.30 -16.39
C PHE A 298 10.91 -20.77 -15.98
N ARG A 299 11.97 -21.43 -15.47
CA ARG A 299 11.90 -22.81 -15.01
C ARG A 299 11.37 -22.87 -13.58
N ASN A 300 10.08 -23.06 -13.42
CA ASN A 300 9.44 -23.19 -12.10
C ASN A 300 8.60 -24.47 -12.05
N GLN A 301 8.69 -25.20 -10.94
CA GLN A 301 7.99 -26.49 -10.78
C GLN A 301 6.46 -26.30 -10.78
N HIS A 302 5.94 -25.32 -10.04
CA HIS A 302 4.51 -25.16 -9.78
C HIS A 302 3.85 -24.04 -10.60
N TYR A 303 4.65 -23.14 -11.16
CA TYR A 303 4.17 -21.95 -11.87
C TYR A 303 4.69 -21.94 -13.30
N GLN A 304 3.90 -21.35 -14.20
CA GLN A 304 4.28 -21.08 -15.57
C GLN A 304 4.13 -19.59 -15.89
N PHE A 305 4.86 -19.11 -16.86
CA PHE A 305 4.79 -17.72 -17.31
C PHE A 305 3.39 -17.40 -17.85
N HIS A 306 2.80 -16.28 -17.38
CA HIS A 306 1.44 -15.86 -17.74
C HIS A 306 1.40 -14.88 -18.91
N HIS A 307 2.46 -14.81 -19.70
CA HIS A 307 2.54 -13.98 -20.90
C HIS A 307 2.18 -12.50 -20.64
N GLN A 308 2.62 -12.00 -19.51
CA GLN A 308 2.49 -10.60 -19.12
C GLN A 308 3.72 -10.16 -18.33
N ILE A 309 4.21 -8.96 -18.65
CA ILE A 309 5.30 -8.33 -17.92
C ILE A 309 4.93 -6.92 -17.50
N GLN A 310 5.58 -6.44 -16.45
CA GLN A 310 5.55 -5.04 -16.07
C GLN A 310 6.97 -4.50 -16.10
N THR A 311 7.21 -3.40 -16.82
CA THR A 311 8.56 -2.84 -16.94
C THR A 311 8.58 -1.33 -16.85
N ASP A 312 9.67 -0.81 -16.27
CA ASP A 312 10.03 0.62 -16.28
C ASP A 312 11.18 0.91 -17.28
N GLY A 313 11.45 -0.03 -18.20
CA GLY A 313 12.55 0.03 -19.14
C GLY A 313 13.90 -0.46 -18.59
N VAL A 314 14.04 -0.64 -17.27
CA VAL A 314 15.25 -1.12 -16.60
C VAL A 314 14.99 -2.44 -15.88
N SER A 315 14.01 -2.46 -15.02
CA SER A 315 13.56 -3.65 -14.31
C SER A 315 12.31 -4.25 -14.97
N CYS A 316 12.15 -5.54 -14.83
CA CYS A 316 11.03 -6.29 -15.35
C CYS A 316 10.43 -7.18 -14.25
N CYS A 317 9.11 -7.11 -14.08
CA CYS A 317 8.34 -8.04 -13.25
C CYS A 317 7.64 -9.02 -14.19
N LEU A 318 8.00 -10.28 -14.10
CA LEU A 318 7.41 -11.38 -14.87
C LEU A 318 6.25 -11.96 -14.06
N LEU A 319 5.06 -12.04 -14.65
CA LEU A 319 3.90 -12.63 -14.02
C LEU A 319 3.82 -14.12 -14.31
N PHE A 320 3.64 -14.92 -13.29
CA PHE A 320 3.47 -16.37 -13.36
C PHE A 320 2.12 -16.75 -12.78
N ILE A 321 1.47 -17.73 -13.38
CA ILE A 321 0.24 -18.36 -12.89
C ILE A 321 0.54 -19.81 -12.46
N ARG A 322 -0.15 -20.28 -11.46
CA ARG A 322 -0.07 -21.67 -11.02
C ARG A 322 -0.54 -22.62 -12.13
N LYS A 323 0.21 -23.71 -12.42
CA LYS A 323 -0.02 -24.58 -13.57
C LYS A 323 -1.41 -25.23 -13.58
N ASP A 324 -1.93 -25.61 -12.40
CA ASP A 324 -3.26 -26.20 -12.22
C ASP A 324 -4.43 -25.22 -12.48
N LEU A 325 -4.12 -23.94 -12.63
CA LEU A 325 -5.10 -22.86 -12.84
C LEU A 325 -5.09 -22.29 -14.27
N LYS A 326 -4.17 -22.74 -15.13
CA LYS A 326 -3.96 -22.15 -16.47
C LYS A 326 -5.22 -22.11 -17.33
N ASP A 327 -5.97 -23.19 -17.34
CA ASP A 327 -7.09 -23.39 -18.29
C ASP A 327 -8.46 -23.18 -17.65
N LYS A 328 -8.51 -22.79 -16.37
CA LYS A 328 -9.77 -22.48 -15.69
C LYS A 328 -10.25 -21.09 -16.12
N LYS A 329 -11.47 -21.00 -16.64
CA LYS A 329 -12.16 -19.72 -16.85
C LYS A 329 -12.43 -19.12 -15.46
N TRP A 330 -11.69 -18.10 -15.11
CA TRP A 330 -11.94 -17.32 -13.92
C TRP A 330 -13.11 -16.39 -14.20
N GLY A 331 -14.19 -16.52 -13.45
CA GLY A 331 -15.17 -15.43 -13.31
C GLY A 331 -14.45 -14.17 -12.81
N ALA A 332 -15.01 -13.01 -13.04
CA ALA A 332 -14.39 -11.68 -12.91
C ALA A 332 -13.66 -11.37 -11.58
N ARG A 333 -13.76 -12.21 -10.57
CA ARG A 333 -12.96 -12.14 -9.33
C ARG A 333 -12.64 -13.56 -8.87
N VAL A 334 -11.37 -13.93 -8.90
CA VAL A 334 -10.89 -15.00 -8.02
C VAL A 334 -11.25 -14.55 -6.60
N PRO A 335 -12.07 -15.31 -5.86
CA PRO A 335 -12.22 -15.02 -4.45
C PRO A 335 -10.80 -15.00 -3.87
N SER A 336 -10.34 -13.86 -3.37
CA SER A 336 -9.17 -13.87 -2.52
C SER A 336 -9.52 -14.86 -1.42
N ILE A 337 -8.86 -16.02 -1.41
CA ILE A 337 -8.86 -16.87 -0.20
C ILE A 337 -8.54 -15.87 0.90
N PRO A 338 -9.42 -15.70 1.91
CA PRO A 338 -9.13 -14.80 3.00
C PRO A 338 -7.72 -15.15 3.42
N GLU A 339 -6.78 -14.18 3.37
CA GLU A 339 -5.46 -14.41 3.94
C GLU A 339 -5.76 -14.91 5.35
N GLN A 340 -5.57 -16.22 5.58
CA GLN A 340 -5.66 -16.75 6.93
C GLN A 340 -4.63 -15.96 7.70
N ASP A 341 -5.09 -15.01 8.48
CA ASP A 341 -4.24 -14.31 9.42
C ASP A 341 -3.56 -15.41 10.22
N PHE A 342 -2.29 -15.26 10.49
CA PHE A 342 -1.50 -16.20 11.28
C PHE A 342 -2.29 -16.65 12.50
N TYR A 343 -2.18 -17.92 12.86
CA TYR A 343 -2.82 -18.46 14.06
C TYR A 343 -2.46 -17.60 15.28
N GLY A 344 -3.48 -17.11 15.98
CA GLY A 344 -3.32 -16.66 17.35
C GLY A 344 -2.95 -17.86 18.22
N ILE A 345 -2.21 -17.66 19.29
CA ILE A 345 -1.90 -18.75 20.19
C ILE A 345 -3.18 -19.34 20.82
N GLU A 346 -4.20 -18.50 20.94
CA GLU A 346 -5.51 -18.86 21.49
C GLU A 346 -6.34 -19.73 20.53
N ASP A 347 -5.97 -19.79 19.24
CA ASP A 347 -6.68 -20.57 18.22
C ASP A 347 -6.17 -22.02 18.11
N LEU A 348 -5.09 -22.36 18.81
CA LEU A 348 -4.45 -23.67 18.75
C LEU A 348 -5.15 -24.69 19.67
N SER A 349 -5.34 -25.93 19.16
CA SER A 349 -5.87 -27.02 19.97
C SER A 349 -4.85 -27.50 21.03
N LYS A 350 -5.34 -28.24 22.04
CA LYS A 350 -4.47 -28.78 23.09
C LYS A 350 -3.40 -29.73 22.54
N GLU A 351 -3.76 -30.57 21.57
CA GLU A 351 -2.84 -31.47 20.89
C GLU A 351 -1.75 -30.71 20.14
N GLN A 352 -2.13 -29.61 19.44
CA GLN A 352 -1.17 -28.74 18.75
C GLN A 352 -0.22 -28.07 19.74
N LEU A 353 -0.73 -27.57 20.87
CA LEU A 353 0.10 -26.95 21.92
C LEU A 353 1.07 -27.96 22.56
N ASP A 354 0.65 -29.21 22.74
CA ASP A 354 1.51 -30.27 23.29
C ASP A 354 2.73 -30.56 22.40
N THR A 355 2.58 -30.48 21.08
CA THR A 355 3.72 -30.64 20.14
C THR A 355 4.75 -29.50 20.21
N LEU A 356 4.40 -28.38 20.84
CA LEU A 356 5.25 -27.19 20.93
C LEU A 356 6.04 -27.10 22.25
N LYS A 357 5.77 -27.95 23.23
CA LYS A 357 6.36 -27.88 24.59
C LYS A 357 7.89 -27.96 24.61
N ASP A 358 8.48 -28.76 23.73
CA ASP A 358 9.94 -29.00 23.68
C ASP A 358 10.70 -28.05 22.76
N ARG A 359 10.00 -27.05 22.20
CA ARG A 359 10.60 -26.06 21.33
C ARG A 359 11.34 -24.96 22.09
N ASN A 360 12.41 -24.43 21.49
CA ASN A 360 13.01 -23.19 21.96
C ASN A 360 12.10 -22.01 21.60
N ILE A 361 11.44 -21.43 22.59
CA ILE A 361 10.51 -20.32 22.40
C ILE A 361 11.28 -19.01 22.33
N VAL A 362 11.07 -18.26 21.24
CA VAL A 362 11.67 -16.97 20.97
C VAL A 362 10.58 -15.90 20.94
N GLY A 363 10.60 -14.94 21.86
CA GLY A 363 9.71 -13.80 21.83
C GLY A 363 10.17 -12.76 20.82
N CYS A 364 9.27 -12.24 20.02
CA CYS A 364 9.54 -11.26 18.96
C CYS A 364 8.64 -10.04 19.12
N ASP A 365 9.23 -8.90 19.48
CA ASP A 365 8.59 -7.59 19.59
C ASP A 365 8.73 -6.83 18.26
N PRO A 366 7.64 -6.62 17.47
CA PRO A 366 7.67 -5.82 16.27
C PRO A 366 7.57 -4.33 16.60
N GLY A 367 8.38 -3.53 15.93
CA GLY A 367 8.42 -2.10 16.21
C GLY A 367 8.73 -1.25 14.98
N LYS A 368 8.96 0.01 15.20
CA LYS A 368 9.19 1.01 14.16
C LYS A 368 10.67 1.26 13.90
N HIS A 369 11.45 1.38 14.92
CA HIS A 369 12.90 1.56 14.85
C HIS A 369 13.61 0.19 14.82
N SER A 370 13.36 -0.66 15.80
CA SER A 370 13.57 -2.09 15.69
C SER A 370 12.39 -2.62 14.92
N LEU A 371 12.60 -3.08 13.68
CA LEU A 371 11.54 -3.74 12.92
C LEU A 371 11.09 -5.01 13.64
N VAL A 372 12.05 -5.71 14.23
CA VAL A 372 11.84 -6.78 15.21
C VAL A 372 13.00 -6.80 16.20
N TYR A 373 12.68 -7.10 17.46
CA TYR A 373 13.61 -7.45 18.51
C TYR A 373 13.24 -8.83 19.04
N MET A 374 14.19 -9.76 19.03
CA MET A 374 13.97 -11.16 19.37
C MET A 374 14.81 -11.56 20.58
N MET A 375 14.24 -12.38 21.46
CA MET A 375 14.94 -12.88 22.65
C MET A 375 14.44 -14.27 23.03
N ASP A 376 15.36 -15.16 23.47
CA ASP A 376 15.05 -16.48 24.01
C ASP A 376 15.26 -16.54 25.55
N LYS A 377 14.93 -17.70 26.14
CA LYS A 377 15.10 -17.94 27.59
C LYS A 377 16.54 -17.89 28.09
N ASN A 378 17.51 -18.10 27.21
CA ASN A 378 18.94 -18.08 27.53
C ASN A 378 19.54 -16.66 27.42
N GLY A 379 18.72 -15.65 27.15
CA GLY A 379 19.18 -14.26 26.99
C GLY A 379 19.86 -13.98 25.64
N LYS A 380 19.86 -14.95 24.70
CA LYS A 380 20.30 -14.70 23.34
C LYS A 380 19.36 -13.69 22.68
N LYS A 381 19.92 -12.69 22.01
CA LYS A 381 19.17 -11.61 21.38
C LYS A 381 19.53 -11.42 19.93
N LEU A 382 18.54 -11.07 19.11
CA LEU A 382 18.73 -10.66 17.74
C LEU A 382 17.83 -9.47 17.43
N GLN A 383 18.37 -8.46 16.77
CA GLN A 383 17.64 -7.26 16.39
C GLN A 383 17.81 -6.98 14.90
N TYR A 384 16.72 -6.59 14.24
CA TYR A 384 16.75 -6.09 12.87
C TYR A 384 16.13 -4.70 12.83
N THR A 385 16.95 -3.67 12.56
CA THR A 385 16.50 -2.28 12.63
C THR A 385 16.12 -1.71 11.26
N ALA A 386 15.22 -0.71 11.27
CA ALA A 386 14.87 0.04 10.07
C ALA A 386 16.11 0.74 9.46
N SER A 387 17.03 1.23 10.31
CA SER A 387 18.28 1.85 9.86
C SER A 387 19.22 0.85 9.19
N GLN A 388 19.41 -0.33 9.80
CA GLN A 388 20.20 -1.43 9.20
C GLN A 388 19.65 -1.79 7.81
N ARG A 389 18.36 -2.07 7.70
CA ARG A 389 17.71 -2.38 6.42
C ARG A 389 17.91 -1.28 5.38
N LYS A 390 17.81 0.00 5.80
CA LYS A 390 17.99 1.15 4.90
C LYS A 390 19.43 1.29 4.42
N ILE A 391 20.41 0.94 5.25
CA ILE A 391 21.84 0.95 4.89
C ILE A 391 22.15 -0.22 3.98
N GLU A 392 21.84 -1.45 4.39
CA GLU A 392 22.10 -2.69 3.65
C GLU A 392 21.38 -2.71 2.30
N GLY A 393 20.15 -2.18 2.25
CA GLY A 393 19.38 -2.01 1.00
C GLY A 393 19.79 -0.81 0.16
N TYR A 394 20.91 -0.13 0.44
CA TYR A 394 21.37 1.07 -0.26
C TYR A 394 20.43 2.29 -0.23
N GLY A 395 19.36 2.26 0.54
CA GLY A 395 18.39 3.37 0.61
C GLY A 395 19.01 4.68 1.06
N LYS A 396 19.90 4.62 2.10
CA LYS A 396 20.62 5.81 2.61
C LYS A 396 21.64 6.35 1.59
N ARG A 397 22.37 5.45 0.93
CA ARG A 397 23.31 5.81 -0.15
C ARG A 397 22.58 6.48 -1.32
N ASN A 398 21.50 5.86 -1.79
CA ASN A 398 20.72 6.37 -2.92
C ASN A 398 20.14 7.75 -2.62
N GLN A 399 19.63 7.98 -1.39
CA GLN A 399 19.16 9.31 -0.99
C GLN A 399 20.26 10.37 -1.02
N ARG A 400 21.46 10.02 -0.54
CA ARG A 400 22.62 10.94 -0.55
C ARG A 400 23.01 11.30 -1.99
N ILE A 401 23.13 10.30 -2.87
CA ILE A 401 23.46 10.52 -4.28
C ILE A 401 22.40 11.40 -4.96
N LEU A 402 21.12 11.07 -4.78
CA LEU A 402 20.03 11.86 -5.35
C LEU A 402 20.07 13.31 -4.86
N LEU A 403 20.31 13.53 -3.57
CA LEU A 403 20.40 14.87 -3.01
C LEU A 403 21.61 15.66 -3.57
N GLN A 404 22.77 15.02 -3.70
CA GLN A 404 23.95 15.64 -4.28
C GLN A 404 23.72 16.02 -5.76
N GLU A 405 23.13 15.10 -6.55
CA GLU A 405 22.81 15.37 -7.95
C GLU A 405 21.73 16.47 -8.11
N LYS A 406 20.73 16.51 -7.23
CA LYS A 406 19.74 17.59 -7.20
C LYS A 406 20.39 18.95 -6.91
N LYS A 407 21.30 19.01 -5.95
CA LYS A 407 22.06 20.24 -5.64
C LYS A 407 22.91 20.67 -6.84
N ARG A 408 23.69 19.74 -7.42
CA ARG A 408 24.56 20.01 -8.57
C ARG A 408 23.81 20.55 -9.78
N ASN A 409 22.61 20.04 -10.05
CA ASN A 409 21.78 20.43 -11.19
C ASN A 409 20.73 21.51 -10.83
N LYS A 410 20.83 22.15 -9.68
CA LYS A 410 19.88 23.20 -9.19
C LYS A 410 18.41 22.76 -9.18
N ILE A 411 18.16 21.45 -9.05
CA ILE A 411 16.79 20.89 -9.05
C ILE A 411 16.03 21.30 -7.79
N ILE A 412 16.71 21.41 -6.65
CA ILE A 412 16.07 21.78 -5.37
C ILE A 412 15.45 23.17 -5.45
N GLU A 413 16.16 24.13 -6.02
CA GLU A 413 15.69 25.52 -6.20
C GLU A 413 14.41 25.54 -7.06
N LYS A 414 14.42 24.82 -8.20
CA LYS A 414 13.27 24.68 -9.09
C LYS A 414 12.07 24.04 -8.40
N GLU A 415 12.29 22.98 -7.62
CA GLU A 415 11.23 22.29 -6.87
C GLU A 415 10.67 23.15 -5.73
N THR A 416 11.52 23.96 -5.08
CA THR A 416 11.12 24.85 -4.00
C THR A 416 10.17 25.92 -4.50
N HIS A 417 10.36 26.41 -5.72
CA HIS A 417 9.47 27.40 -6.34
C HIS A 417 8.01 26.92 -6.41
N LEU A 418 7.80 25.62 -6.70
CA LEU A 418 6.46 25.03 -6.73
C LEU A 418 5.80 24.95 -5.34
N SER A 419 6.58 24.97 -4.25
CA SER A 419 6.04 24.84 -2.89
C SER A 419 5.13 25.98 -2.46
N VAL A 420 5.18 27.11 -3.15
CA VAL A 420 4.28 28.26 -2.96
C VAL A 420 2.84 27.91 -3.36
N GLN A 421 2.68 27.01 -4.33
CA GLN A 421 1.37 26.59 -4.82
C GLN A 421 0.86 25.36 -4.06
N ASN A 422 -0.40 25.42 -3.58
CA ASN A 422 -0.99 24.29 -2.86
C ASN A 422 -1.68 23.30 -3.80
N SER A 423 -1.02 22.18 -4.05
CA SER A 423 -1.59 21.09 -4.87
C SER A 423 -2.85 20.44 -4.29
N LYS A 424 -3.29 20.81 -3.10
CA LYS A 424 -4.43 20.18 -2.40
C LYS A 424 -5.68 21.05 -2.43
N SER A 425 -5.57 22.30 -2.90
CA SER A 425 -6.70 23.20 -3.04
C SER A 425 -7.80 22.58 -3.88
N VAL A 426 -9.04 22.80 -3.50
CA VAL A 426 -10.24 22.44 -4.26
C VAL A 426 -10.84 23.63 -5.01
N ASP A 427 -10.27 24.80 -4.81
CA ASP A 427 -10.55 25.97 -5.62
C ASP A 427 -10.02 25.77 -7.04
N TYR A 428 -10.92 25.92 -8.02
CA TYR A 428 -10.63 25.67 -9.43
C TYR A 428 -9.51 26.57 -9.97
N ILE A 429 -9.55 27.86 -9.64
CA ILE A 429 -8.57 28.86 -10.12
C ILE A 429 -7.19 28.62 -9.50
N LYS A 430 -7.14 28.39 -8.19
CA LYS A 430 -5.88 28.06 -7.50
C LYS A 430 -5.27 26.77 -8.03
N PHE A 431 -6.10 25.76 -8.34
CA PHE A 431 -5.61 24.51 -8.90
C PHE A 431 -5.09 24.69 -10.34
N LYS A 432 -5.75 25.51 -11.16
CA LYS A 432 -5.21 25.89 -12.50
C LYS A 432 -3.84 26.54 -12.38
N ALA A 433 -3.68 27.51 -11.47
CA ALA A 433 -2.38 28.15 -11.22
C ALA A 433 -1.30 27.14 -10.81
N TYR A 434 -1.65 26.19 -9.93
CA TYR A 434 -0.76 25.07 -9.58
C TYR A 434 -0.36 24.24 -10.80
N LEU A 435 -1.29 23.94 -11.72
CA LEU A 435 -1.00 23.14 -12.92
C LEU A 435 -0.02 23.84 -13.84
N VAL A 436 -0.16 25.15 -14.04
CA VAL A 436 0.77 25.96 -14.85
C VAL A 436 2.20 25.86 -14.31
N GLU A 437 2.37 26.11 -13.01
CA GLU A 437 3.71 26.06 -12.40
C GLU A 437 4.26 24.62 -12.34
N LYS A 438 3.38 23.63 -12.16
CA LYS A 438 3.78 22.21 -12.16
C LYS A 438 4.24 21.74 -13.55
N ASP A 439 3.58 22.18 -14.62
CA ASP A 439 3.98 21.85 -15.98
C ASP A 439 5.31 22.50 -16.35
N LYS A 440 5.49 23.78 -16.05
CA LYS A 440 6.78 24.49 -16.21
C LYS A 440 7.91 23.72 -15.51
N LEU A 441 7.67 23.34 -14.25
CA LEU A 441 8.65 22.55 -13.49
C LEU A 441 8.92 21.20 -14.17
N ASN A 442 7.89 20.46 -14.58
CA ASN A 442 8.05 19.16 -15.21
C ASN A 442 8.92 19.22 -16.47
N LYS A 443 8.72 20.23 -17.31
CA LYS A 443 9.54 20.49 -18.50
C LYS A 443 11.00 20.78 -18.14
N GLN A 444 11.24 21.56 -17.08
CA GLN A 444 12.61 21.92 -16.65
C GLN A 444 13.40 20.78 -15.98
N VAL A 445 12.71 19.82 -15.36
CA VAL A 445 13.38 18.75 -14.61
C VAL A 445 13.18 17.36 -15.25
N GLY A 446 12.49 17.30 -16.39
CA GLY A 446 12.17 16.05 -17.09
C GLY A 446 13.41 15.21 -17.39
N ASP A 447 14.39 15.80 -18.07
CA ASP A 447 15.64 15.11 -18.43
C ASP A 447 16.42 14.58 -17.23
N PHE A 448 16.37 15.30 -16.11
CA PHE A 448 16.99 14.86 -14.88
C PHE A 448 16.35 13.59 -14.35
N TYR A 449 15.00 13.55 -14.25
CA TYR A 449 14.28 12.43 -13.66
C TYR A 449 14.09 11.24 -14.61
N GLN A 450 14.20 11.44 -15.92
CA GLN A 450 14.12 10.38 -16.91
C GLN A 450 15.37 9.51 -17.00
N LYS A 451 16.52 9.97 -16.45
CA LYS A 451 17.77 9.20 -16.45
C LYS A 451 17.55 7.77 -15.92
N GLU A 452 18.08 6.79 -16.63
CA GLU A 452 18.04 5.37 -16.23
C GLU A 452 18.64 5.15 -14.83
N THR A 453 19.58 5.98 -14.42
CA THR A 453 20.25 5.88 -13.11
C THR A 453 19.28 5.76 -11.96
N TRP A 454 18.18 6.55 -11.96
CA TRP A 454 17.19 6.51 -10.88
C TRP A 454 16.41 5.21 -10.85
N ARG A 455 16.08 4.65 -12.02
CA ARG A 455 15.41 3.34 -12.15
C ARG A 455 16.34 2.20 -11.76
N LYS A 456 17.61 2.24 -12.18
CA LYS A 456 18.67 1.29 -11.78
C LYS A 456 18.89 1.31 -10.26
N MET A 457 18.91 2.49 -9.64
CA MET A 457 19.03 2.63 -8.18
C MET A 457 17.82 2.04 -7.45
N LYS A 458 16.60 2.24 -7.94
CA LYS A 458 15.39 1.63 -7.37
C LYS A 458 15.42 0.10 -7.44
N PHE A 459 15.82 -0.45 -8.59
CA PHE A 459 15.94 -1.90 -8.74
C PHE A 459 17.01 -2.49 -7.81
N ARG A 460 18.18 -1.83 -7.74
CA ARG A 460 19.25 -2.22 -6.81
C ARG A 460 18.75 -2.20 -5.36
N GLN A 461 18.08 -1.15 -4.95
CA GLN A 461 17.50 -1.05 -3.59
C GLN A 461 16.51 -2.17 -3.29
N TYR A 462 15.69 -2.57 -4.26
CA TYR A 462 14.79 -3.71 -4.13
C TYR A 462 15.58 -5.02 -3.92
N SER A 463 16.58 -5.29 -4.74
CA SER A 463 17.38 -6.53 -4.68
C SER A 463 18.18 -6.64 -3.38
N TYR A 464 18.85 -5.58 -2.99
CA TYR A 464 19.62 -5.56 -1.74
C TYR A 464 18.73 -5.51 -0.50
N GLY A 465 17.55 -4.88 -0.59
CA GLY A 465 16.57 -4.94 0.48
C GLY A 465 16.05 -6.36 0.74
N LYS A 466 15.87 -7.18 -0.31
CA LYS A 466 15.57 -8.61 -0.17
C LYS A 466 16.75 -9.36 0.45
N LYS A 467 17.96 -9.15 -0.05
CA LYS A 467 19.17 -9.77 0.50
C LYS A 467 19.36 -9.46 1.99
N SER A 468 19.09 -8.22 2.40
CA SER A 468 19.14 -7.81 3.82
C SER A 468 18.18 -8.63 4.69
N ILE A 469 16.94 -8.83 4.21
CA ILE A 469 15.95 -9.66 4.92
C ILE A 469 16.42 -11.13 4.96
N ASP A 470 16.90 -11.67 3.86
CA ASP A 470 17.38 -13.07 3.80
C ASP A 470 18.56 -13.30 4.75
N ASN A 471 19.52 -12.36 4.81
CA ASN A 471 20.62 -12.39 5.76
C ASN A 471 20.10 -12.36 7.22
N PHE A 472 19.11 -11.51 7.50
CA PHE A 472 18.49 -11.48 8.82
C PHE A 472 17.82 -12.82 9.16
N LEU A 473 17.08 -13.41 8.23
CA LEU A 473 16.44 -14.71 8.43
C LEU A 473 17.47 -15.82 8.69
N ASN A 474 18.62 -15.82 8.02
CA ASN A 474 19.71 -16.77 8.29
C ASN A 474 20.26 -16.58 9.73
N LYS A 475 20.45 -15.33 10.16
CA LYS A 475 20.90 -15.03 11.52
C LYS A 475 19.95 -15.52 12.61
N ILE A 476 18.64 -15.63 12.34
CA ILE A 476 17.69 -16.24 13.30
C ILE A 476 18.12 -17.68 13.60
N GLN A 477 18.40 -18.47 12.58
CA GLN A 477 18.83 -19.86 12.74
C GLN A 477 20.21 -19.97 13.41
N GLU A 478 21.15 -19.11 13.03
CA GLU A 478 22.49 -19.06 13.63
C GLU A 478 22.42 -18.74 15.13
N THR A 479 21.50 -17.84 15.53
CA THR A 479 21.40 -17.35 16.92
C THR A 479 20.61 -18.33 17.80
N PHE A 480 19.47 -18.81 17.35
CA PHE A 480 18.50 -19.52 18.18
C PHE A 480 18.40 -21.03 17.87
N GLY A 481 19.02 -21.49 16.76
CA GLY A 481 18.94 -22.88 16.30
C GLY A 481 17.79 -23.14 15.33
N SER A 482 17.60 -24.41 14.97
CA SER A 482 16.58 -24.84 14.01
C SER A 482 15.24 -25.22 14.66
N ASN A 483 15.26 -25.68 15.93
CA ASN A 483 14.06 -26.12 16.65
C ASN A 483 13.45 -24.97 17.45
N ILE A 484 13.01 -23.93 16.77
CA ILE A 484 12.45 -22.73 17.38
C ILE A 484 10.96 -22.57 17.09
N LEU A 485 10.27 -21.94 18.04
CA LEU A 485 8.93 -21.41 17.89
C LEU A 485 8.98 -19.90 18.18
N ILE A 486 8.51 -19.08 17.25
CA ILE A 486 8.51 -17.63 17.39
C ILE A 486 7.13 -17.16 17.83
N GLY A 487 7.04 -16.65 19.06
CA GLY A 487 5.91 -15.83 19.51
C GLY A 487 6.05 -14.43 18.97
N TYR A 488 5.24 -14.04 18.01
CA TYR A 488 5.31 -12.76 17.32
C TYR A 488 4.20 -11.82 17.80
N GLY A 489 4.56 -10.66 18.27
CA GLY A 489 3.59 -9.65 18.72
C GLY A 489 2.63 -9.21 17.61
N ASN A 490 1.38 -8.94 17.96
CA ASN A 490 0.32 -8.66 16.99
C ASN A 490 0.27 -7.20 16.51
N TRP A 491 1.20 -6.34 16.91
CA TRP A 491 1.22 -4.94 16.48
C TRP A 491 1.17 -4.80 14.96
N SER A 492 0.18 -4.09 14.46
CA SER A 492 -0.12 -3.96 13.04
C SER A 492 -0.29 -2.51 12.60
N ARG A 493 -0.57 -2.29 11.31
CA ARG A 493 -0.85 -0.97 10.75
C ARG A 493 -1.99 -0.26 11.48
N ASP A 494 -2.99 -1.00 11.90
CA ASP A 494 -4.21 -0.46 12.54
C ASP A 494 -3.91 0.16 13.91
N THR A 495 -2.80 -0.25 14.53
CA THR A 495 -2.30 0.27 15.82
C THR A 495 -1.18 1.31 15.66
N GLN A 496 -0.90 1.77 14.43
CA GLN A 496 0.20 2.71 14.19
C GLN A 496 -0.06 4.10 14.77
N MET A 497 1.03 4.71 15.21
CA MET A 497 1.00 6.09 15.71
C MET A 497 0.56 7.05 14.57
N LYS A 498 -0.35 7.94 14.89
CA LYS A 498 -0.84 9.00 14.00
C LYS A 498 0.33 9.81 13.42
N HIS A 499 0.26 10.14 12.14
CA HIS A 499 1.28 10.91 11.38
C HIS A 499 2.62 10.22 11.13
N PHE A 500 2.80 8.97 11.49
CA PHE A 500 4.03 8.25 11.17
C PHE A 500 3.87 7.38 9.93
N MET A 501 4.99 7.19 9.21
CA MET A 501 5.01 6.31 8.04
C MET A 501 4.73 4.85 8.44
N PRO A 502 3.99 4.10 7.62
CA PRO A 502 3.77 2.67 7.81
C PRO A 502 5.09 1.90 7.91
N THR A 503 5.09 0.85 8.72
CA THR A 503 6.20 -0.10 8.81
C THR A 503 5.88 -1.38 8.03
N MET A 504 6.90 -2.17 7.73
CA MET A 504 6.73 -3.41 6.96
C MET A 504 6.38 -4.64 7.83
N ASN A 505 5.83 -4.45 9.02
CA ASN A 505 5.62 -5.53 10.00
C ASN A 505 4.87 -6.74 9.44
N LYS A 506 3.70 -6.54 8.79
CA LYS A 506 2.96 -7.65 8.15
C LYS A 506 3.82 -8.39 7.12
N GLY A 507 4.55 -7.65 6.28
CA GLY A 507 5.43 -8.25 5.27
C GLY A 507 6.61 -9.00 5.87
N LEU A 508 7.22 -8.47 6.93
CA LEU A 508 8.35 -9.13 7.61
C LEU A 508 7.89 -10.38 8.35
N ARG A 509 6.74 -10.32 9.05
CA ARG A 509 6.11 -11.49 9.69
C ARG A 509 5.88 -12.61 8.68
N LYS A 510 5.32 -12.31 7.49
CA LYS A 510 5.15 -13.28 6.41
C LYS A 510 6.48 -13.91 5.97
N GLN A 511 7.57 -13.13 5.89
CA GLN A 511 8.88 -13.68 5.51
C GLN A 511 9.48 -14.57 6.61
N ILE A 512 9.30 -14.20 7.89
CA ILE A 512 9.72 -15.03 9.04
C ILE A 512 8.92 -16.34 9.04
N HIS A 513 7.60 -16.26 8.93
CA HIS A 513 6.71 -17.43 8.93
C HIS A 513 6.99 -18.42 7.79
N LYS A 514 7.47 -17.95 6.63
CA LYS A 514 7.88 -18.84 5.52
C LYS A 514 9.05 -19.77 5.87
N ARG A 515 9.85 -19.45 6.87
CA ARG A 515 11.02 -20.24 7.28
C ARG A 515 10.88 -20.86 8.66
N TYR A 516 10.15 -20.21 9.56
CA TYR A 516 10.08 -20.58 10.98
C TYR A 516 8.63 -20.68 11.45
N ASP A 517 8.34 -21.61 12.34
CA ASP A 517 7.04 -21.70 12.98
C ASP A 517 6.80 -20.45 13.81
N THR A 518 5.71 -19.77 13.51
CA THR A 518 5.41 -18.44 14.06
C THR A 518 3.95 -18.37 14.46
N ILE A 519 3.69 -17.99 15.69
CA ILE A 519 2.35 -17.77 16.25
C ILE A 519 2.20 -16.34 16.69
N THR A 520 0.99 -15.81 16.65
CA THR A 520 0.71 -14.43 17.01
C THR A 520 0.29 -14.32 18.46
N ILE A 521 0.87 -13.34 19.17
CA ILE A 521 0.61 -13.05 20.58
C ILE A 521 0.05 -11.63 20.71
N ASN A 522 -1.00 -11.46 21.51
CA ASN A 522 -1.51 -10.14 21.86
C ASN A 522 -0.48 -9.41 22.75
N GLU A 523 -0.13 -8.17 22.39
CA GLU A 523 0.92 -7.38 23.05
C GLU A 523 0.42 -6.50 24.21
N PHE A 524 -0.82 -6.65 24.65
CA PHE A 524 -1.35 -5.79 25.71
C PHE A 524 -0.41 -5.80 26.95
N ASN A 525 0.01 -4.63 27.38
CA ASN A 525 0.91 -4.37 28.51
C ASN A 525 2.35 -4.93 28.41
N THR A 526 2.75 -5.65 27.36
CA THR A 526 4.09 -6.26 27.27
C THR A 526 5.24 -5.26 27.40
N SER A 527 5.04 -4.01 26.96
CA SER A 527 6.05 -2.95 27.07
C SER A 527 6.00 -2.20 28.41
N LYS A 528 4.87 -2.25 29.16
CA LYS A 528 4.69 -1.50 30.41
C LYS A 528 5.03 -2.31 31.64
N LYS A 529 4.74 -3.60 31.61
CA LYS A 529 4.97 -4.51 32.75
C LYS A 529 6.38 -5.06 32.69
N CYS A 530 7.03 -5.14 33.86
CA CYS A 530 8.38 -5.68 34.02
C CYS A 530 8.40 -7.18 33.71
N CYS A 531 9.29 -7.63 32.84
CA CYS A 531 9.41 -9.05 32.49
C CYS A 531 9.94 -9.95 33.63
N GLY A 532 10.41 -9.38 34.72
CA GLY A 532 10.91 -10.14 35.88
C GLY A 532 9.92 -10.22 37.05
N CYS A 533 9.03 -9.22 37.23
CA CYS A 533 8.13 -9.19 38.40
C CYS A 533 6.69 -8.78 38.04
N SER A 534 6.37 -8.58 36.77
CA SER A 534 5.04 -8.17 36.25
C SER A 534 4.51 -6.83 36.77
N ASN A 535 5.28 -6.09 37.60
CA ASN A 535 4.87 -4.79 38.06
C ASN A 535 5.04 -3.71 37.01
N GLU A 536 4.32 -2.60 37.15
CA GLU A 536 4.39 -1.48 36.23
C GLU A 536 5.75 -0.77 36.32
N MET A 537 6.36 -0.46 35.18
CA MET A 537 7.62 0.25 35.08
C MET A 537 7.41 1.73 34.77
N LYS A 538 8.31 2.57 35.22
CA LYS A 538 8.35 4.00 34.91
C LYS A 538 9.40 4.28 33.83
N HIS A 539 9.17 5.30 33.02
CA HIS A 539 10.21 5.80 32.11
C HIS A 539 11.39 6.36 32.89
N TYR A 540 12.61 6.02 32.48
CA TYR A 540 13.80 6.68 32.99
C TYR A 540 13.80 8.15 32.57
N ARG A 541 14.16 9.04 33.49
CA ARG A 541 14.35 10.46 33.22
C ARG A 541 15.84 10.78 33.32
N ASP A 542 16.35 11.52 32.34
CA ASP A 542 17.75 11.94 32.31
C ASP A 542 18.03 13.07 33.33
N LYS A 543 19.28 13.54 33.36
CA LYS A 543 19.72 14.62 34.29
C LYS A 543 18.92 15.93 34.10
N ASN A 544 18.27 16.12 32.93
CA ASN A 544 17.45 17.27 32.61
C ASN A 544 15.94 17.00 32.83
N ASN A 545 15.60 15.95 33.57
CA ASN A 545 14.24 15.49 33.83
C ASN A 545 13.44 15.12 32.55
N LYS A 546 14.13 14.89 31.42
CA LYS A 546 13.52 14.49 30.16
C LYS A 546 13.36 12.98 30.12
N GLU A 547 12.18 12.51 29.70
CA GLU A 547 11.90 11.09 29.55
C GLU A 547 12.72 10.45 28.43
N VAL A 548 13.41 9.36 28.74
CA VAL A 548 14.10 8.51 27.78
C VAL A 548 13.14 7.39 27.36
N TYR A 549 12.38 7.61 26.32
CA TYR A 549 11.26 6.77 25.85
C TYR A 549 11.58 5.26 25.73
N ARG A 550 12.84 4.87 25.51
CA ARG A 550 13.25 3.48 25.32
C ARG A 550 13.83 2.81 26.57
N LEU A 551 13.97 3.54 27.65
CA LEU A 551 14.55 3.04 28.88
C LEU A 551 13.53 3.12 30.00
N PHE A 552 13.29 1.97 30.62
CA PHE A 552 12.40 1.84 31.78
C PHE A 552 13.17 1.47 33.02
N VAL A 553 12.61 1.83 34.17
CA VAL A 553 13.11 1.51 35.49
C VAL A 553 12.06 0.70 36.24
N CYS A 554 12.44 -0.45 36.73
CA CYS A 554 11.64 -1.23 37.67
C CYS A 554 12.17 -1.02 39.10
N SER A 555 11.35 -0.44 39.95
CA SER A 555 11.67 -0.23 41.37
C SER A 555 11.46 -1.48 42.23
N ASN A 556 10.71 -2.47 41.74
CA ASN A 556 10.36 -3.68 42.49
C ASN A 556 11.32 -4.84 42.24
N CYS A 557 12.03 -4.86 41.11
CA CYS A 557 13.12 -5.79 40.87
C CYS A 557 14.39 -5.22 41.48
N VAL A 558 14.74 -5.63 42.66
CA VAL A 558 16.03 -5.27 43.28
C VAL A 558 17.11 -6.16 42.67
N SER A 559 18.17 -5.57 42.12
CA SER A 559 19.35 -6.33 41.72
C SER A 559 19.90 -7.06 42.93
N CYS A 560 20.05 -8.37 42.85
CA CYS A 560 20.56 -9.19 43.95
C CYS A 560 21.93 -8.74 44.46
N LEU A 561 22.66 -7.92 43.71
CA LEU A 561 24.01 -7.49 44.02
C LEU A 561 24.10 -6.10 44.70
N ASN A 562 23.20 -5.14 44.39
CA ASN A 562 23.43 -3.75 44.82
C ASN A 562 22.19 -2.96 45.31
N LYS A 563 21.04 -3.56 45.55
CA LYS A 563 19.78 -2.87 45.93
C LYS A 563 19.41 -1.67 45.01
N GLN A 564 19.87 -1.68 43.79
CA GLN A 564 19.61 -0.60 42.80
C GLN A 564 18.45 -0.94 41.89
N ASN A 565 17.78 0.09 41.37
CA ASN A 565 16.73 -0.06 40.37
C ASN A 565 17.22 -0.83 39.14
N VAL A 566 16.38 -1.73 38.60
CA VAL A 566 16.71 -2.50 37.41
C VAL A 566 16.29 -1.71 36.16
N PHE A 567 17.26 -1.41 35.32
CA PHE A 567 17.04 -0.77 34.04
C PHE A 567 16.71 -1.81 32.96
N ARG A 568 15.68 -1.52 32.14
CA ARG A 568 15.26 -2.38 31.04
C ARG A 568 15.04 -1.57 29.77
N THR A 569 15.60 -2.04 28.67
CA THR A 569 15.22 -1.46 27.37
C THR A 569 13.82 -1.94 27.01
N ARG A 570 12.99 -1.05 26.49
CA ARG A 570 11.59 -1.32 26.15
C ARG A 570 11.43 -2.55 25.24
N ASP A 571 12.18 -2.58 24.13
CA ASP A 571 12.09 -3.64 23.13
C ASP A 571 12.50 -5.02 23.70
N ALA A 572 13.57 -5.06 24.53
CA ALA A 572 13.98 -6.30 25.19
C ALA A 572 12.94 -6.78 26.22
N ASN A 573 12.40 -5.86 27.04
CA ASN A 573 11.36 -6.18 28.01
C ASN A 573 10.11 -6.75 27.31
N SER A 574 9.65 -6.12 26.21
CA SER A 574 8.52 -6.61 25.42
C SER A 574 8.78 -7.99 24.84
N ALA A 575 9.96 -8.21 24.26
CA ALA A 575 10.30 -9.51 23.66
C ALA A 575 10.30 -10.64 24.71
N VAL A 576 10.85 -10.39 25.91
CA VAL A 576 10.82 -11.37 27.02
C VAL A 576 9.39 -11.59 27.51
N ASN A 577 8.57 -10.56 27.64
CA ASN A 577 7.17 -10.73 28.02
C ASN A 577 6.39 -11.54 26.99
N ILE A 578 6.59 -11.29 25.69
CA ILE A 578 5.98 -12.08 24.61
C ILE A 578 6.42 -13.54 24.70
N MET A 579 7.70 -13.81 24.95
CA MET A 579 8.22 -15.16 25.16
C MET A 579 7.56 -15.84 26.38
N ASN A 580 7.48 -15.13 27.51
CA ASN A 580 6.87 -15.65 28.74
C ASN A 580 5.38 -15.95 28.55
N LEU A 581 4.64 -15.06 27.88
CA LEU A 581 3.22 -15.26 27.55
C LEU A 581 3.03 -16.47 26.63
N THR A 582 3.89 -16.62 25.62
CA THR A 582 3.87 -17.79 24.74
C THR A 582 4.12 -19.06 25.53
N THR A 583 5.11 -19.07 26.40
CA THR A 583 5.46 -20.23 27.25
C THR A 583 4.35 -20.56 28.23
N CYS A 584 3.75 -19.54 28.87
CA CYS A 584 2.66 -19.72 29.82
C CYS A 584 1.43 -20.34 29.15
N TRP A 585 1.06 -19.85 27.96
CA TRP A 585 -0.08 -20.37 27.21
C TRP A 585 0.13 -21.83 26.75
N ILE A 586 1.32 -22.17 26.24
CA ILE A 586 1.65 -23.54 25.83
C ILE A 586 1.57 -24.51 27.02
N LYS A 587 1.99 -24.08 28.21
CA LYS A 587 2.00 -24.94 29.41
C LYS A 587 0.63 -25.02 30.08
N ASN A 588 -0.03 -23.89 30.28
CA ASN A 588 -1.15 -23.75 31.19
C ASN A 588 -2.45 -23.37 30.50
N GLN A 589 -2.41 -22.99 29.21
CA GLN A 589 -3.54 -22.44 28.45
C GLN A 589 -4.19 -21.21 29.13
N THR A 590 -3.40 -20.47 29.87
CA THR A 590 -3.84 -19.30 30.63
C THR A 590 -2.94 -18.11 30.33
N ARG A 591 -3.49 -16.93 30.49
CA ARG A 591 -2.78 -15.67 30.36
C ARG A 591 -2.78 -14.97 31.72
N PRO A 592 -1.64 -14.47 32.24
CA PRO A 592 -1.60 -13.73 33.48
C PRO A 592 -2.49 -12.47 33.42
N GLU A 593 -3.20 -12.18 34.51
CA GLU A 593 -4.21 -11.09 34.57
C GLU A 593 -3.66 -9.72 34.19
N GLU A 594 -2.40 -9.43 34.51
CA GLU A 594 -1.73 -8.17 34.22
C GLU A 594 -1.59 -7.89 32.71
N PHE A 595 -1.74 -8.93 31.89
CA PHE A 595 -1.66 -8.88 30.43
C PHE A 595 -3.02 -9.09 29.77
N ILE A 596 -4.13 -9.17 30.53
CA ILE A 596 -5.49 -9.25 30.00
C ILE A 596 -6.04 -7.82 29.82
N CYS A 597 -6.66 -7.56 28.68
CA CYS A 597 -7.33 -6.31 28.42
C CYS A 597 -8.66 -6.27 29.20
N GLY A 598 -8.77 -5.46 30.24
CA GLY A 598 -10.01 -5.29 31.00
C GLY A 598 -11.11 -4.60 30.19
N ALA A 599 -12.38 -4.78 30.58
CA ALA A 599 -13.57 -4.24 29.90
C ALA A 599 -13.54 -2.70 29.68
N LYS A 600 -12.82 -1.94 30.50
CA LYS A 600 -12.63 -0.49 30.32
C LYS A 600 -11.61 -0.12 29.24
N ALA A 601 -10.73 -1.04 28.84
CA ALA A 601 -9.78 -0.85 27.74
C ALA A 601 -10.31 -1.39 26.39
N SER A 602 -11.40 -2.13 26.40
CA SER A 602 -11.98 -2.78 25.22
C SER A 602 -12.60 -1.80 24.21
N SER A 603 -12.91 -0.57 24.62
CA SER A 603 -13.51 0.43 23.71
C SER A 603 -12.57 0.93 22.60
N PHE A 604 -11.25 0.69 22.72
CA PHE A 604 -10.28 1.10 21.69
C PHE A 604 -9.73 -0.05 20.83
N THR A 605 -9.86 -1.29 21.32
CA THR A 605 -9.41 -2.50 20.60
C THR A 605 -10.53 -3.26 19.91
N CYS A 606 -11.79 -2.99 20.26
CA CYS A 606 -12.98 -3.69 19.73
C CYS A 606 -13.32 -3.39 18.27
N PHE A 607 -12.74 -2.37 17.65
CA PHE A 607 -12.95 -2.14 16.21
C PHE A 607 -12.33 -3.24 15.30
N GLY A 608 -11.45 -4.09 15.86
CA GLY A 608 -10.89 -5.25 15.15
C GLY A 608 -11.65 -6.56 15.39
N GLU A 609 -12.35 -6.71 16.53
CA GLU A 609 -12.97 -7.98 16.93
C GLU A 609 -14.42 -8.15 16.45
N GLU A 610 -15.20 -7.08 16.36
CA GLU A 610 -16.57 -7.18 15.80
C GLU A 610 -16.62 -7.59 14.33
N THR A 611 -15.56 -7.28 13.57
CA THR A 611 -15.41 -7.82 12.19
C THR A 611 -15.03 -9.30 12.16
N ARG A 612 -14.58 -9.90 13.28
CA ARG A 612 -14.22 -11.33 13.34
C ARG A 612 -15.43 -12.23 13.64
N LYS A 613 -16.37 -11.79 14.48
CA LYS A 613 -17.56 -12.60 14.85
C LYS A 613 -18.60 -12.77 13.73
N SER A 614 -18.58 -11.93 12.70
CA SER A 614 -19.55 -12.04 11.58
C SER A 614 -19.10 -12.96 10.42
N LYS A 615 -17.98 -13.69 10.54
CA LYS A 615 -17.45 -14.56 9.48
C LYS A 615 -17.52 -16.05 9.74
N THR A 616 -18.20 -16.51 10.77
CA THR A 616 -18.51 -17.94 10.91
C THR A 616 -19.81 -18.25 10.17
N ILE A 617 -19.79 -18.16 8.85
CA ILE A 617 -20.78 -18.84 8.01
C ILE A 617 -20.19 -20.19 7.68
N VAL A 618 -20.67 -21.20 8.41
CA VAL A 618 -20.50 -22.60 8.09
C VAL A 618 -21.17 -22.85 6.73
N VAL A 619 -20.40 -22.96 5.67
CA VAL A 619 -20.87 -23.52 4.41
C VAL A 619 -20.90 -25.02 4.58
N LYS A 620 -22.05 -25.59 4.94
CA LYS A 620 -22.34 -27.00 4.72
C LYS A 620 -22.39 -27.22 3.21
N ALA A 621 -21.38 -27.88 2.69
CA ALA A 621 -21.41 -28.43 1.34
C ALA A 621 -22.37 -29.63 1.34
N GLU A 622 -23.57 -29.46 0.83
CA GLU A 622 -24.37 -30.61 0.37
C GLU A 622 -23.83 -31.08 -0.98
N VAL A 623 -23.21 -32.24 -0.92
CA VAL A 623 -22.96 -33.06 -2.10
C VAL A 623 -24.30 -33.62 -2.56
N LYS A 624 -24.81 -33.20 -3.71
CA LYS A 624 -25.80 -33.95 -4.47
C LYS A 624 -25.17 -34.44 -5.78
N ARG A 625 -25.43 -35.71 -6.02
CA ARG A 625 -24.98 -36.62 -7.06
C ARG A 625 -25.04 -36.10 -8.48
#